data_86b6acd3f3e20a10bd940ef170f49103
#
_entry.id   86b6acd3f3e20a10bd940ef170f49103
#
_cell.length_a   1.000
_cell.length_b   1.000
_cell.length_c   1.000
_cell.angle_alpha   90.00
_cell.angle_beta   90.00
_cell.angle_gamma   90.00
#
_symmetry.space_group_name_H-M   'P 1'
#
loop_
_entity.id
_entity.type
_entity.pdbx_description
1 polymer ?
#
loop_
_entity_poly.entity_id
_entity_poly.type
_entity_poly.pdbx_seq_one_letter_code
_entity_poly.pdbx_strand_id
1 'polypeptide(L)'
;MLRAGKVGLRAREEADIAILHAELYEDIATYTIADSRPWRPIPAGSSASPYAIGEPRDDPARFSVVELAGGEQAGGELAGAALLWAIDPHNRSAHLGLSLRPSFRGRGLGTDVVLALCEYGFAVRGLHRLQVDTLASNAAMISAAIRAGFTREGTLRGADWVNGEFADEVILGLLAGDWARLCGAQ
;
A
#
# COMPACT_ATOMS: atom_id res chain seq x y z
N MET A 1 -16.32 -0.12 -4.32
CA MET A 1 -15.28 -0.76 -3.50
C MET A 1 -14.65 -1.88 -4.31
N LEU A 2 -13.32 -1.87 -4.47
CA LEU A 2 -12.56 -2.97 -5.08
C LEU A 2 -12.39 -4.09 -4.05
N ARG A 3 -12.42 -5.35 -4.47
CA ARG A 3 -12.33 -6.50 -3.57
C ARG A 3 -11.28 -7.49 -4.07
N ALA A 4 -10.47 -8.02 -3.15
CA ALA A 4 -9.57 -9.15 -3.41
C ALA A 4 -9.44 -9.98 -2.13
N GLY A 5 -9.68 -11.28 -2.23
CA GLY A 5 -9.64 -12.18 -1.08
C GLY A 5 -10.48 -11.68 0.09
N LYS A 6 -9.82 -11.40 1.21
CA LYS A 6 -10.46 -10.97 2.47
C LYS A 6 -10.55 -9.45 2.62
N VAL A 7 -10.11 -8.67 1.64
CA VAL A 7 -10.05 -7.21 1.77
C VAL A 7 -10.90 -6.47 0.76
N GLY A 8 -11.31 -5.25 1.14
CA GLY A 8 -11.89 -4.25 0.27
C GLY A 8 -11.10 -2.96 0.31
N LEU A 9 -10.94 -2.30 -0.85
CA LEU A 9 -10.41 -0.95 -0.95
C LEU A 9 -11.56 0.01 -1.23
N ARG A 10 -11.74 1.02 -0.38
CA ARG A 10 -12.76 2.06 -0.55
C ARG A 10 -12.18 3.45 -0.40
N ALA A 11 -12.94 4.46 -0.78
CA ALA A 11 -12.62 5.84 -0.46
C ALA A 11 -12.48 5.99 1.06
N ARG A 12 -11.59 6.89 1.47
CA ARG A 12 -11.40 7.24 2.89
C ARG A 12 -12.59 8.03 3.40
N GLU A 13 -13.04 7.73 4.60
CA GLU A 13 -14.09 8.44 5.33
C GLU A 13 -13.49 9.24 6.48
N GLU A 14 -14.19 10.29 6.94
CA GLU A 14 -13.74 11.12 8.07
C GLU A 14 -13.44 10.30 9.33
N ALA A 15 -14.24 9.27 9.60
CA ALA A 15 -14.06 8.40 10.75
C ALA A 15 -12.76 7.58 10.70
N ASP A 16 -12.21 7.35 9.50
CA ASP A 16 -10.97 6.60 9.33
C ASP A 16 -9.74 7.40 9.78
N ILE A 17 -9.78 8.74 9.65
CA ILE A 17 -8.62 9.62 9.80
C ILE A 17 -7.99 9.46 11.18
N ALA A 18 -8.80 9.60 12.23
CA ALA A 18 -8.32 9.54 13.62
C ALA A 18 -7.70 8.18 13.94
N ILE A 19 -8.32 7.09 13.47
CA ILE A 19 -7.87 5.72 13.71
C ILE A 19 -6.54 5.45 12.97
N LEU A 20 -6.49 5.77 11.66
CA LEU A 20 -5.29 5.56 10.86
C LEU A 20 -4.12 6.42 11.36
N HIS A 21 -4.40 7.66 11.77
CA HIS A 21 -3.37 8.53 12.31
C HIS A 21 -2.82 7.97 13.62
N ALA A 22 -3.66 7.62 14.58
CA ALA A 22 -3.22 7.09 15.88
C ALA A 22 -2.46 5.76 15.74
N GLU A 23 -2.94 4.84 14.90
CA GLU A 23 -2.37 3.48 14.85
C GLU A 23 -1.27 3.29 13.80
N LEU A 24 -1.14 4.18 12.81
CA LEU A 24 -0.15 4.06 11.74
C LEU A 24 0.85 5.22 11.70
N TYR A 25 0.42 6.47 12.00
CA TYR A 25 1.32 7.61 11.96
C TYR A 25 2.05 7.81 13.29
N GLU A 26 1.35 7.68 14.41
CA GLU A 26 1.93 7.85 15.74
C GLU A 26 2.72 6.60 16.20
N ASP A 27 2.55 5.46 15.55
CA ASP A 27 3.45 4.31 15.66
C ASP A 27 4.74 4.59 14.86
N ILE A 28 5.63 5.42 15.43
CA ILE A 28 6.85 5.90 14.77
C ILE A 28 7.72 4.74 14.28
N ALA A 29 7.82 3.66 15.05
CA ALA A 29 8.63 2.50 14.68
C ALA A 29 8.12 1.82 13.40
N THR A 30 6.80 1.70 13.26
CA THR A 30 6.20 1.15 12.04
C THR A 30 6.22 2.16 10.90
N TYR A 31 5.96 3.45 11.19
CA TYR A 31 5.97 4.50 10.17
C TYR A 31 7.31 4.59 9.46
N THR A 32 8.42 4.58 10.20
CA THR A 32 9.78 4.67 9.64
C THR A 32 10.19 3.46 8.78
N ILE A 33 9.51 2.33 8.90
CA ILE A 33 9.70 1.17 8.02
C ILE A 33 8.86 1.27 6.75
N ALA A 34 7.71 1.94 6.84
CA ALA A 34 6.73 2.03 5.76
C ALA A 34 6.87 3.28 4.88
N ASP A 35 7.55 4.31 5.35
CA ASP A 35 7.72 5.59 4.64
C ASP A 35 9.16 6.08 4.77
N SER A 36 9.83 6.34 3.65
CA SER A 36 11.20 6.87 3.60
C SER A 36 11.32 8.32 4.07
N ARG A 37 10.19 9.03 4.23
CA ARG A 37 10.19 10.41 4.72
C ARG A 37 10.32 10.44 6.25
N PRO A 38 11.06 11.41 6.81
CA PRO A 38 11.20 11.53 8.25
C PRO A 38 9.83 11.80 8.90
N TRP A 39 9.57 11.12 10.00
CA TRP A 39 8.39 11.41 10.82
C TRP A 39 8.42 12.86 11.33
N ARG A 40 7.27 13.50 11.37
CA ARG A 40 7.08 14.87 11.86
C ARG A 40 5.90 14.90 12.82
N PRO A 41 5.90 15.75 13.86
CA PRO A 41 4.78 15.88 14.79
C PRO A 41 3.59 16.61 14.12
N ILE A 42 2.79 15.88 13.35
CA ILE A 42 1.63 16.39 12.62
C ILE A 42 0.36 15.97 13.37
N PRO A 43 -0.52 16.90 13.80
CA PRO A 43 -1.80 16.56 14.41
C PRO A 43 -2.74 15.79 13.47
N ALA A 44 -3.55 14.88 13.98
CA ALA A 44 -4.47 14.06 13.20
C ALA A 44 -5.44 14.89 12.31
N GLY A 45 -5.94 16.00 12.84
CA GLY A 45 -6.84 16.92 12.10
C GLY A 45 -6.16 17.85 11.10
N SER A 46 -4.81 17.77 10.95
CA SER A 46 -4.09 18.61 10.01
C SER A 46 -4.25 18.10 8.58
N SER A 47 -4.41 19.02 7.61
CA SER A 47 -4.35 18.71 6.18
C SER A 47 -2.98 18.16 5.72
N ALA A 48 -1.94 18.35 6.54
CA ALA A 48 -0.61 17.79 6.31
C ALA A 48 -0.50 16.31 6.73
N SER A 49 -1.50 15.76 7.44
CA SER A 49 -1.52 14.34 7.78
C SER A 49 -1.55 13.49 6.51
N PRO A 50 -0.75 12.40 6.41
CA PRO A 50 -0.80 11.49 5.27
C PRO A 50 -2.16 10.79 5.13
N TYR A 51 -2.96 10.81 6.20
CA TYR A 51 -4.31 10.23 6.23
C TYR A 51 -5.43 11.25 6.06
N ALA A 52 -5.14 12.54 5.92
CA ALA A 52 -6.16 13.55 5.65
C ALA A 52 -6.90 13.26 4.33
N ILE A 53 -8.19 13.55 4.32
CA ILE A 53 -8.98 13.61 3.09
C ILE A 53 -8.64 14.95 2.41
N GLY A 54 -8.14 14.86 1.19
CA GLY A 54 -7.88 16.02 0.35
C GLY A 54 -8.80 16.04 -0.86
N GLU A 55 -8.64 17.06 -1.70
CA GLU A 55 -9.31 17.08 -2.99
C GLU A 55 -8.99 15.81 -3.80
N PRO A 56 -9.98 15.24 -4.50
CA PRO A 56 -9.76 14.08 -5.38
C PRO A 56 -8.67 14.40 -6.41
N ARG A 57 -7.68 13.52 -6.51
CA ARG A 57 -6.56 13.64 -7.43
C ARG A 57 -6.27 12.30 -8.07
N ASP A 58 -5.73 12.34 -9.27
CA ASP A 58 -5.27 11.13 -9.95
C ASP A 58 -4.01 10.54 -9.31
N ASP A 59 -3.15 11.39 -8.75
CA ASP A 59 -1.93 11.01 -8.05
C ASP A 59 -1.80 11.81 -6.73
N PRO A 60 -1.67 11.13 -5.60
CA PRO A 60 -1.80 9.69 -5.38
C PRO A 60 -3.27 9.24 -5.27
N ALA A 61 -3.56 8.03 -5.73
CA ALA A 61 -4.83 7.35 -5.47
C ALA A 61 -4.78 6.67 -4.10
N ARG A 62 -5.57 7.15 -3.14
CA ARG A 62 -5.57 6.70 -1.74
C ARG A 62 -6.82 5.93 -1.39
N PHE A 63 -6.64 4.85 -0.62
CA PHE A 63 -7.72 3.98 -0.16
C PHE A 63 -7.65 3.75 1.34
N SER A 64 -8.80 3.56 1.96
CA SER A 64 -8.92 2.83 3.21
C SER A 64 -9.06 1.35 2.90
N VAL A 65 -8.32 0.51 3.63
CA VAL A 65 -8.40 -0.94 3.56
C VAL A 65 -9.37 -1.41 4.61
N VAL A 66 -10.33 -2.23 4.21
CA VAL A 66 -11.26 -2.88 5.15
C VAL A 66 -11.10 -4.40 5.06
N GLU A 67 -11.16 -5.09 6.20
CA GLU A 67 -11.29 -6.54 6.22
C GLU A 67 -12.76 -6.92 6.08
N LEU A 68 -13.06 -7.77 5.10
CA LEU A 68 -14.41 -8.21 4.80
C LEU A 68 -14.78 -9.38 5.74
N ALA A 69 -15.77 -9.18 6.61
CA ALA A 69 -16.34 -10.26 7.39
C ALA A 69 -17.33 -11.03 6.51
N GLY A 70 -17.02 -12.24 6.16
CA GLY A 70 -17.79 -13.30 5.50
C GLY A 70 -19.19 -12.99 4.97
N GLY A 71 -19.33 -12.08 3.99
CA GLY A 71 -20.62 -11.78 3.36
C GLY A 71 -20.55 -10.50 2.50
N GLU A 72 -21.24 -10.52 1.35
CA GLU A 72 -21.13 -9.49 0.31
C GLU A 72 -21.68 -8.10 0.68
N GLN A 73 -22.37 -7.92 1.79
CA GLN A 73 -23.13 -6.71 2.12
C GLN A 73 -22.71 -5.99 3.40
N ALA A 74 -21.82 -6.53 4.21
CA ALA A 74 -21.36 -5.85 5.43
C ALA A 74 -20.15 -4.96 5.13
N GLY A 75 -20.22 -3.70 5.54
CA GLY A 75 -19.04 -2.84 5.61
C GLY A 75 -17.96 -3.54 6.45
N GLY A 76 -16.76 -3.71 5.91
CA GLY A 76 -15.67 -4.37 6.61
C GLY A 76 -15.10 -3.48 7.71
N GLU A 77 -14.39 -4.07 8.66
CA GLU A 77 -13.65 -3.34 9.69
C GLU A 77 -12.43 -2.67 9.07
N LEU A 78 -12.18 -1.41 9.43
CA LEU A 78 -11.01 -0.67 8.95
C LEU A 78 -9.72 -1.39 9.35
N ALA A 79 -8.99 -1.89 8.36
CA ALA A 79 -7.78 -2.68 8.56
C ALA A 79 -6.47 -1.90 8.27
N GLY A 80 -6.57 -0.78 7.54
CA GLY A 80 -5.38 0.00 7.20
C GLY A 80 -5.60 0.99 6.08
N ALA A 81 -4.49 1.35 5.42
CA ALA A 81 -4.48 2.26 4.29
C ALA A 81 -3.62 1.69 3.16
N ALA A 82 -3.96 2.04 1.93
CA ALA A 82 -3.22 1.66 0.74
C ALA A 82 -3.25 2.79 -0.29
N LEU A 83 -2.26 2.81 -1.19
CA LEU A 83 -2.19 3.84 -2.23
C LEU A 83 -1.44 3.34 -3.46
N LEU A 84 -1.76 3.97 -4.61
CA LEU A 84 -0.82 4.10 -5.72
C LEU A 84 -0.31 5.55 -5.75
N TRP A 85 0.99 5.73 -5.99
CA TRP A 85 1.64 7.03 -6.03
C TRP A 85 2.69 7.11 -7.13
N ALA A 86 3.17 8.31 -7.45
CA ALA A 86 4.04 8.59 -8.59
C ALA A 86 3.46 7.96 -9.89
N ILE A 87 2.18 8.22 -10.12
CA ILE A 87 1.48 7.71 -11.30
C ILE A 87 1.95 8.49 -12.52
N ASP A 88 2.71 7.82 -13.39
CA ASP A 88 3.21 8.37 -14.65
C ASP A 88 2.28 7.93 -15.80
N PRO A 89 1.47 8.85 -16.35
CA PRO A 89 0.57 8.52 -17.44
C PRO A 89 1.29 8.27 -18.77
N HIS A 90 2.51 8.80 -18.95
CA HIS A 90 3.30 8.61 -20.17
C HIS A 90 3.89 7.19 -20.22
N ASN A 91 4.60 6.81 -19.16
CA ASN A 91 5.17 5.46 -19.02
C ASN A 91 4.18 4.42 -18.52
N ARG A 92 2.98 4.85 -18.12
CA ARG A 92 1.90 4.01 -17.54
C ARG A 92 2.41 3.17 -16.38
N SER A 93 3.11 3.81 -15.45
CA SER A 93 3.68 3.18 -14.26
C SER A 93 3.23 3.86 -12.97
N ALA A 94 3.28 3.13 -11.88
CA ALA A 94 3.04 3.66 -10.55
C ALA A 94 3.79 2.84 -9.50
N HIS A 95 3.98 3.44 -8.33
CA HIS A 95 4.40 2.72 -7.13
C HIS A 95 3.18 2.38 -6.29
N LEU A 96 3.27 1.32 -5.50
CA LEU A 96 2.23 0.95 -4.56
C LEU A 96 2.78 0.83 -3.14
N GLY A 97 1.94 1.17 -2.18
CA GLY A 97 2.25 1.07 -0.77
C GLY A 97 1.02 0.73 0.05
N LEU A 98 1.25 0.12 1.20
CA LEU A 98 0.20 -0.21 2.16
C LEU A 98 0.74 -0.17 3.59
N SER A 99 -0.15 0.09 4.52
CA SER A 99 0.09 -0.05 5.96
C SER A 99 -1.13 -0.67 6.62
N LEU A 100 -0.93 -1.73 7.40
CA LEU A 100 -1.98 -2.38 8.18
C LEU A 100 -1.89 -1.98 9.65
N ARG A 101 -3.04 -1.74 10.25
CA ARG A 101 -3.17 -1.52 11.69
C ARG A 101 -2.62 -2.73 12.46
N PRO A 102 -2.02 -2.55 13.63
CA PRO A 102 -1.35 -3.63 14.38
C PRO A 102 -2.20 -4.89 14.56
N SER A 103 -3.49 -4.75 14.89
CA SER A 103 -4.43 -5.84 15.09
C SER A 103 -4.76 -6.67 13.82
N PHE A 104 -4.43 -6.14 12.63
CA PHE A 104 -4.69 -6.78 11.34
C PHE A 104 -3.45 -7.38 10.68
N ARG A 105 -2.27 -7.23 11.33
CA ARG A 105 -1.01 -7.82 10.83
C ARG A 105 -0.97 -9.32 11.07
N GLY A 106 -0.15 -10.03 10.28
CA GLY A 106 0.02 -11.49 10.43
C GLY A 106 -1.16 -12.35 9.96
N ARG A 107 -2.24 -11.74 9.43
CA ARG A 107 -3.49 -12.42 9.01
C ARG A 107 -3.54 -12.74 7.51
N GLY A 108 -2.47 -12.44 6.78
CA GLY A 108 -2.38 -12.65 5.32
C GLY A 108 -3.00 -11.53 4.48
N LEU A 109 -3.59 -10.49 5.10
CA LEU A 109 -4.28 -9.42 4.39
C LEU A 109 -3.38 -8.60 3.47
N GLY A 110 -2.08 -8.49 3.76
CA GLY A 110 -1.13 -7.72 2.94
C GLY A 110 -1.08 -8.17 1.48
N THR A 111 -1.10 -9.49 1.23
CA THR A 111 -1.14 -10.03 -0.13
C THR A 111 -2.46 -9.65 -0.84
N ASP A 112 -3.59 -9.77 -0.16
CA ASP A 112 -4.90 -9.43 -0.72
C ASP A 112 -4.98 -7.92 -1.06
N VAL A 113 -4.38 -7.05 -0.22
CA VAL A 113 -4.28 -5.60 -0.52
C VAL A 113 -3.44 -5.35 -1.77
N VAL A 114 -2.29 -6.01 -1.91
CA VAL A 114 -1.44 -5.88 -3.12
C VAL A 114 -2.21 -6.34 -4.35
N LEU A 115 -2.92 -7.47 -4.28
CA LEU A 115 -3.76 -7.96 -5.38
C LEU A 115 -4.86 -6.97 -5.77
N ALA A 116 -5.54 -6.36 -4.80
CA ALA A 116 -6.55 -5.34 -5.06
C ALA A 116 -5.96 -4.07 -5.71
N LEU A 117 -4.74 -3.66 -5.30
CA LEU A 117 -4.03 -2.55 -5.93
C LEU A 117 -3.57 -2.89 -7.36
N CYS A 118 -3.18 -4.15 -7.62
CA CYS A 118 -2.86 -4.63 -8.96
C CYS A 118 -4.09 -4.58 -9.88
N GLU A 119 -5.24 -5.04 -9.40
CA GLU A 119 -6.50 -4.94 -10.14
C GLU A 119 -6.82 -3.48 -10.48
N TYR A 120 -6.71 -2.57 -9.49
CA TYR A 120 -6.91 -1.15 -9.72
C TYR A 120 -5.92 -0.58 -10.73
N GLY A 121 -4.64 -0.86 -10.56
CA GLY A 121 -3.57 -0.34 -11.42
C GLY A 121 -3.67 -0.84 -12.86
N PHE A 122 -3.80 -2.13 -13.05
CA PHE A 122 -3.78 -2.73 -14.39
C PHE A 122 -5.13 -2.66 -15.09
N ALA A 123 -6.22 -3.10 -14.43
CA ALA A 123 -7.53 -3.19 -15.07
C ALA A 123 -8.28 -1.85 -15.08
N VAL A 124 -8.24 -1.07 -14.00
CA VAL A 124 -8.98 0.20 -13.92
C VAL A 124 -8.19 1.37 -14.50
N ARG A 125 -6.89 1.49 -14.18
CA ARG A 125 -6.05 2.62 -14.60
C ARG A 125 -5.28 2.36 -15.91
N GLY A 126 -5.27 1.12 -16.42
CA GLY A 126 -4.57 0.73 -17.64
C GLY A 126 -3.04 0.89 -17.55
N LEU A 127 -2.48 0.78 -16.35
CA LEU A 127 -1.03 0.88 -16.16
C LEU A 127 -0.33 -0.33 -16.81
N HIS A 128 0.93 -0.14 -17.16
CA HIS A 128 1.80 -1.16 -17.73
C HIS A 128 2.68 -1.82 -16.66
N ARG A 129 3.07 -1.04 -15.63
CA ARG A 129 4.00 -1.46 -14.60
C ARG A 129 3.56 -0.97 -13.22
N LEU A 130 3.65 -1.84 -12.23
CA LEU A 130 3.59 -1.48 -10.82
C LEU A 130 4.92 -1.80 -10.13
N GLN A 131 5.31 -0.96 -9.19
CA GLN A 131 6.55 -1.07 -8.44
C GLN A 131 6.30 -1.02 -6.94
N VAL A 132 7.10 -1.77 -6.19
CA VAL A 132 7.21 -1.69 -4.74
C VAL A 132 8.65 -1.34 -4.41
N ASP A 133 8.83 -0.27 -3.64
CA ASP A 133 10.10 0.09 -3.03
C ASP A 133 9.94 -0.08 -1.53
N THR A 134 10.82 -0.83 -0.90
CA THR A 134 10.72 -1.10 0.54
C THR A 134 12.05 -1.46 1.14
N LEU A 135 12.22 -1.20 2.44
CA LEU A 135 13.43 -1.59 3.16
C LEU A 135 13.70 -3.09 3.03
N ALA A 136 14.95 -3.47 2.88
CA ALA A 136 15.36 -4.88 2.81
C ALA A 136 14.96 -5.67 4.07
N SER A 137 14.81 -5.00 5.20
CA SER A 137 14.32 -5.57 6.47
C SER A 137 12.80 -5.79 6.51
N ASN A 138 12.03 -5.20 5.59
CA ASN A 138 10.56 -5.32 5.56
C ASN A 138 10.13 -6.64 4.89
N ALA A 139 10.44 -7.76 5.53
CA ALA A 139 10.12 -9.10 5.03
C ALA A 139 8.63 -9.30 4.77
N ALA A 140 7.75 -8.61 5.51
CA ALA A 140 6.31 -8.71 5.35
C ALA A 140 5.85 -8.14 4.00
N MET A 141 6.32 -6.93 3.62
CA MET A 141 5.98 -6.32 2.34
C MET A 141 6.60 -7.08 1.17
N ILE A 142 7.88 -7.47 1.27
CA ILE A 142 8.57 -8.27 0.25
C ILE A 142 7.81 -9.58 0.00
N SER A 143 7.43 -10.29 1.06
CA SER A 143 6.68 -11.55 0.95
C SER A 143 5.28 -11.35 0.34
N ALA A 144 4.58 -10.28 0.71
CA ALA A 144 3.25 -9.97 0.16
C ALA A 144 3.35 -9.67 -1.36
N ALA A 145 4.32 -8.86 -1.78
CA ALA A 145 4.55 -8.53 -3.17
C ALA A 145 4.93 -9.77 -4.01
N ILE A 146 5.86 -10.60 -3.53
CA ILE A 146 6.25 -11.84 -4.23
C ILE A 146 5.05 -12.77 -4.40
N ARG A 147 4.23 -12.96 -3.36
CA ARG A 147 3.00 -13.80 -3.47
C ARG A 147 1.98 -13.23 -4.44
N ALA A 148 1.95 -11.92 -4.63
CA ALA A 148 1.09 -11.26 -5.61
C ALA A 148 1.69 -11.29 -7.05
N GLY A 149 2.89 -11.88 -7.24
CA GLY A 149 3.52 -12.07 -8.54
C GLY A 149 4.62 -11.07 -8.89
N PHE A 150 5.00 -10.18 -7.96
CA PHE A 150 6.13 -9.27 -8.18
C PHE A 150 7.45 -10.03 -8.23
N THR A 151 8.35 -9.56 -9.07
CA THR A 151 9.74 -10.03 -9.17
C THR A 151 10.67 -9.02 -8.52
N ARG A 152 11.63 -9.50 -7.71
CA ARG A 152 12.70 -8.64 -7.19
C ARG A 152 13.64 -8.26 -8.34
N GLU A 153 13.81 -6.97 -8.58
CA GLU A 153 14.61 -6.44 -9.68
C GLU A 153 15.95 -5.88 -9.23
N GLY A 154 16.03 -5.47 -7.95
CA GLY A 154 17.28 -4.90 -7.45
C GLY A 154 17.29 -4.62 -5.96
N THR A 155 18.47 -4.12 -5.54
CA THR A 155 18.69 -3.58 -4.20
C THR A 155 19.53 -2.32 -4.32
N LEU A 156 19.05 -1.22 -3.75
CA LEU A 156 19.79 0.01 -3.59
C LEU A 156 20.48 -0.02 -2.22
N ARG A 157 21.81 -0.05 -2.22
CA ARG A 157 22.58 -0.14 -0.97
C ARG A 157 22.62 1.20 -0.27
N GLY A 158 22.27 1.20 1.03
CA GLY A 158 22.34 2.38 1.88
C GLY A 158 21.47 3.52 1.35
N ALA A 159 20.30 3.23 0.77
CA ALA A 159 19.45 4.22 0.12
C ALA A 159 18.62 5.04 1.12
N ASP A 160 18.18 4.41 2.20
CA ASP A 160 17.27 5.01 3.18
C ASP A 160 17.94 5.27 4.52
N TRP A 161 17.69 6.45 5.09
CA TRP A 161 18.10 6.77 6.45
C TRP A 161 16.99 6.40 7.44
N VAL A 162 17.22 5.37 8.26
CA VAL A 162 16.22 4.82 9.18
C VAL A 162 16.84 4.61 10.56
N ASN A 163 16.24 5.19 11.58
CA ASN A 163 16.62 4.98 12.98
C ASN A 163 18.12 5.19 13.28
N GLY A 164 18.78 6.14 12.60
CA GLY A 164 20.17 6.49 12.88
C GLY A 164 21.20 5.76 12.02
N GLU A 165 20.77 4.97 11.03
CA GLU A 165 21.66 4.25 10.11
C GLU A 165 21.11 4.25 8.66
N PHE A 166 22.02 4.01 7.72
CA PHE A 166 21.61 3.77 6.33
C PHE A 166 21.19 2.32 6.13
N ALA A 167 20.02 2.13 5.55
CA ALA A 167 19.45 0.82 5.22
C ALA A 167 19.35 0.61 3.71
N ASP A 168 19.40 -0.66 3.31
CA ASP A 168 19.18 -1.04 1.92
C ASP A 168 17.69 -1.02 1.57
N GLU A 169 17.39 -0.60 0.35
CA GLU A 169 16.05 -0.64 -0.26
C GLU A 169 15.97 -1.75 -1.31
N VAL A 170 14.87 -2.47 -1.34
CA VAL A 170 14.56 -3.52 -2.33
C VAL A 170 13.52 -3.00 -3.30
N ILE A 171 13.80 -3.17 -4.59
CA ILE A 171 12.88 -2.85 -5.68
C ILE A 171 12.27 -4.14 -6.21
N LEU A 172 10.92 -4.16 -6.25
CA LEU A 172 10.16 -5.25 -6.87
C LEU A 172 9.22 -4.65 -7.93
N GLY A 173 9.10 -5.34 -9.07
CA GLY A 173 8.27 -4.91 -10.19
C GLY A 173 7.31 -6.00 -10.65
N LEU A 174 6.16 -5.57 -11.19
CA LEU A 174 5.19 -6.44 -11.85
C LEU A 174 4.71 -5.74 -13.13
N LEU A 175 4.71 -6.47 -14.24
CA LEU A 175 4.21 -5.98 -15.53
C LEU A 175 2.77 -6.44 -15.77
N ALA A 176 2.00 -5.64 -16.50
CA ALA A 176 0.62 -5.97 -16.87
C ALA A 176 0.50 -7.33 -17.60
N GLY A 177 1.48 -7.67 -18.43
CA GLY A 177 1.51 -8.96 -19.13
C GLY A 177 1.73 -10.16 -18.19
N ASP A 178 2.52 -9.98 -17.13
CA ASP A 178 2.73 -11.01 -16.12
C ASP A 178 1.49 -11.18 -15.26
N TRP A 179 0.87 -10.07 -14.86
CA TRP A 179 -0.40 -10.05 -14.14
C TRP A 179 -1.51 -10.77 -14.92
N ALA A 180 -1.66 -10.47 -16.22
CA ALA A 180 -2.66 -11.13 -17.06
C ALA A 180 -2.47 -12.66 -17.12
N ARG A 181 -1.22 -13.13 -17.17
CA ARG A 181 -0.91 -14.57 -17.14
C ARG A 181 -1.30 -15.22 -15.81
N LEU A 182 -1.06 -14.54 -14.69
CA LEU A 182 -1.44 -15.05 -13.37
C LEU A 182 -2.97 -15.14 -13.21
N CYS A 183 -3.72 -14.15 -13.70
CA CYS A 183 -5.18 -14.16 -13.67
C CYS A 183 -5.81 -15.19 -14.64
N GLY A 184 -5.18 -15.42 -15.80
CA GLY A 184 -5.67 -16.37 -16.79
C GLY A 184 -5.36 -17.84 -16.48
N ALA A 185 -4.51 -18.10 -15.49
CA ALA A 185 -4.14 -19.44 -15.03
C ALA A 185 -5.01 -19.96 -13.86
N GLN A 186 -5.97 -19.16 -13.39
CA GLN A 186 -6.96 -19.51 -12.38
C GLN A 186 -8.28 -19.87 -13.05
#